data_d378fd23305b349e96478c61e6927d5a
#
_entry.id   d378fd23305b349e96478c61e6927d5a
#
_cell.length_a   1.000
_cell.length_b   1.000
_cell.length_c   1.000
_cell.angle_alpha   90.00
_cell.angle_beta   90.00
_cell.angle_gamma   90.00
#
_symmetry.space_group_name_H-M   'P 1'
#
loop_
_entity.id
_entity.type
_entity.pdbx_description
1 polymer ?
#
loop_
_entity_poly.entity_id
_entity_poly.type
_entity_poly.pdbx_seq_one_letter_code
_entity_poly.pdbx_strand_id
1 'polypeptide(L)'
;MADSEMNEDVQVGGDMMHVPFRVNDEQVVCHIAGHETLLAVLRDQLGVTEVKYGCGEGACGACVVLVDGKAMASCLTLCASVENADIMTVKAPDPSGLWALLQDRFAAHEAAQCGFCSPGLLASCFALIQRGEKLTRQQIREALSGHICRCTGYHHIVDAVEEVMALWPVMS
;
A
#
# COMPACT_ATOMS: atom_id res chain seq x y z
N MET A 1 -55.69 -15.64 -5.45
CA MET A 1 -54.83 -16.52 -4.63
C MET A 1 -53.50 -16.64 -5.38
N ALA A 2 -52.54 -15.87 -4.99
CA ALA A 2 -51.20 -15.93 -5.50
C ALA A 2 -50.30 -15.98 -4.26
N ASP A 3 -49.69 -17.12 -4.07
CA ASP A 3 -48.83 -17.44 -2.95
C ASP A 3 -47.54 -16.58 -3.04
N SER A 4 -47.33 -15.81 -2.00
CA SER A 4 -46.10 -15.11 -1.72
C SER A 4 -45.12 -16.12 -1.11
N GLU A 5 -44.30 -16.74 -1.93
CA GLU A 5 -43.14 -17.49 -1.43
C GLU A 5 -42.07 -16.50 -0.99
N MET A 6 -41.85 -16.55 0.28
CA MET A 6 -40.84 -15.78 1.01
C MET A 6 -39.43 -16.16 0.53
N ASN A 7 -38.70 -15.13 0.22
CA ASN A 7 -37.29 -15.21 -0.03
C ASN A 7 -36.59 -15.70 1.25
N GLU A 8 -36.13 -16.94 1.26
CA GLU A 8 -35.29 -17.46 2.34
C GLU A 8 -33.97 -16.70 2.32
N ASP A 9 -33.75 -15.96 3.39
CA ASP A 9 -32.46 -15.31 3.68
C ASP A 9 -31.35 -16.34 3.57
N VAL A 10 -30.54 -16.25 2.52
CA VAL A 10 -29.30 -16.99 2.40
C VAL A 10 -28.35 -16.42 3.47
N GLN A 11 -28.40 -17.01 4.65
CA GLN A 11 -27.37 -16.81 5.65
C GLN A 11 -26.07 -17.40 5.10
N VAL A 12 -25.24 -16.52 4.54
CA VAL A 12 -23.84 -16.83 4.25
C VAL A 12 -23.10 -16.83 5.59
N GLY A 13 -23.28 -17.88 6.34
CA GLY A 13 -22.51 -18.18 7.53
C GLY A 13 -21.12 -18.64 7.12
N GLY A 14 -20.28 -17.74 6.65
CA GLY A 14 -18.85 -18.01 6.49
C GLY A 14 -18.20 -18.05 7.87
N ASP A 15 -17.52 -19.16 8.17
CA ASP A 15 -16.71 -19.26 9.37
C ASP A 15 -15.74 -18.07 9.43
N MET A 16 -15.76 -17.32 10.54
CA MET A 16 -14.82 -16.22 10.76
C MET A 16 -13.42 -16.81 10.93
N MET A 17 -12.49 -16.33 10.14
CA MET A 17 -11.09 -16.73 10.20
C MET A 17 -10.32 -15.83 11.16
N HIS A 18 -9.37 -16.38 11.88
CA HIS A 18 -8.43 -15.65 12.72
C HIS A 18 -7.10 -15.57 11.98
N VAL A 19 -6.75 -14.38 11.52
CA VAL A 19 -5.54 -14.19 10.71
C VAL A 19 -4.54 -13.33 11.50
N PRO A 20 -3.48 -13.94 12.03
CA PRO A 20 -2.37 -13.21 12.64
C PRO A 20 -1.44 -12.64 11.57
N PHE A 21 -1.01 -11.39 11.73
CA PHE A 21 0.05 -10.74 10.94
C PHE A 21 0.62 -9.55 11.71
N ARG A 22 1.66 -8.91 11.18
CA ARG A 22 2.21 -7.68 11.76
C ARG A 22 1.85 -6.49 10.90
N VAL A 23 1.56 -5.35 11.54
CA VAL A 23 1.39 -4.07 10.85
C VAL A 23 2.25 -3.02 11.54
N ASN A 24 3.21 -2.45 10.82
CA ASN A 24 4.11 -1.43 11.35
C ASN A 24 4.77 -1.85 12.69
N ASP A 25 5.28 -3.09 12.73
CA ASP A 25 5.88 -3.75 13.90
C ASP A 25 4.91 -4.19 15.01
N GLU A 26 3.63 -3.87 14.94
CA GLU A 26 2.63 -4.32 15.90
C GLU A 26 2.01 -5.66 15.47
N GLN A 27 2.03 -6.65 16.37
CA GLN A 27 1.37 -7.93 16.13
C GLN A 27 -0.14 -7.76 16.32
N VAL A 28 -0.90 -8.17 15.32
CA VAL A 28 -2.37 -8.13 15.33
C VAL A 28 -2.96 -9.49 14.98
N VAL A 29 -4.19 -9.74 15.46
CA VAL A 29 -5.01 -10.88 15.01
C VAL A 29 -6.35 -10.32 14.59
N CYS A 30 -6.66 -10.43 13.31
CA CYS A 30 -7.92 -9.95 12.75
C CYS A 30 -8.93 -11.09 12.61
N HIS A 31 -10.19 -10.76 12.85
CA HIS A 31 -11.32 -11.66 12.66
C HIS A 31 -11.99 -11.28 11.35
N ILE A 32 -11.86 -12.13 10.33
CA ILE A 32 -12.26 -11.80 8.97
C ILE A 32 -13.20 -12.83 8.37
N ALA A 33 -14.08 -12.38 7.49
CA ALA A 33 -14.69 -13.26 6.49
C ALA A 33 -13.66 -13.55 5.38
N GLY A 34 -13.65 -14.77 4.84
CA GLY A 34 -12.59 -15.23 3.92
C GLY A 34 -12.44 -14.40 2.62
N HIS A 35 -13.41 -13.54 2.29
CA HIS A 35 -13.40 -12.68 1.10
C HIS A 35 -12.90 -11.24 1.38
N GLU A 36 -12.62 -10.89 2.64
CA GLU A 36 -12.20 -9.53 3.00
C GLU A 36 -10.81 -9.21 2.46
N THR A 37 -10.71 -8.04 1.84
CA THR A 37 -9.43 -7.54 1.33
C THR A 37 -8.56 -7.00 2.46
N LEU A 38 -7.25 -7.07 2.28
CA LEU A 38 -6.30 -6.46 3.21
C LEU A 38 -6.58 -4.97 3.40
N LEU A 39 -6.99 -4.26 2.33
CA LEU A 39 -7.35 -2.83 2.42
C LEU A 39 -8.51 -2.58 3.39
N ALA A 40 -9.59 -3.38 3.31
CA ALA A 40 -10.73 -3.25 4.20
C ALA A 40 -10.32 -3.49 5.65
N VAL A 41 -9.59 -4.56 5.92
CA VAL A 41 -9.13 -4.90 7.27
C VAL A 41 -8.21 -3.81 7.84
N LEU A 42 -7.22 -3.35 7.07
CA LEU A 42 -6.31 -2.28 7.51
C LEU A 42 -7.07 -1.01 7.88
N ARG A 43 -8.05 -0.60 7.07
CA ARG A 43 -8.77 0.66 7.28
C ARG A 43 -9.87 0.55 8.31
N ASP A 44 -10.70 -0.48 8.20
CA ASP A 44 -12.00 -0.53 8.90
C ASP A 44 -11.87 -1.23 10.25
N GLN A 45 -10.98 -2.24 10.39
CA GLN A 45 -10.74 -2.91 11.66
C GLN A 45 -9.56 -2.30 12.44
N LEU A 46 -8.45 -1.97 11.75
CA LEU A 46 -7.22 -1.52 12.40
C LEU A 46 -7.04 0.01 12.40
N GLY A 47 -7.88 0.76 11.71
CA GLY A 47 -7.80 2.22 11.67
C GLY A 47 -6.58 2.78 10.92
N VAL A 48 -5.92 1.97 10.08
CA VAL A 48 -4.74 2.35 9.27
C VAL A 48 -5.18 3.19 8.06
N THR A 49 -5.55 4.44 8.32
CA THR A 49 -6.21 5.32 7.35
C THR A 49 -5.26 6.01 6.37
N GLU A 50 -3.94 5.95 6.59
CA GLU A 50 -2.94 6.40 5.61
C GLU A 50 -2.97 5.53 4.34
N VAL A 51 -3.35 4.26 4.41
CA VAL A 51 -3.63 3.44 3.24
C VAL A 51 -4.94 3.89 2.62
N LYS A 52 -4.93 4.31 1.34
CA LYS A 52 -6.09 4.98 0.73
C LYS A 52 -6.93 4.03 -0.13
N TYR A 53 -8.25 4.09 0.03
CA TYR A 53 -9.18 3.47 -0.91
C TYR A 53 -9.39 4.43 -2.10
N GLY A 54 -8.90 4.05 -3.29
CA GLY A 54 -9.10 4.83 -4.52
C GLY A 54 -10.03 4.11 -5.51
N CYS A 55 -9.52 3.15 -6.28
CA CYS A 55 -10.30 2.46 -7.33
C CYS A 55 -10.95 1.15 -6.87
N GLY A 56 -10.37 0.41 -5.93
CA GLY A 56 -10.83 -0.92 -5.54
C GLY A 56 -10.50 -2.05 -6.53
N GLU A 57 -9.83 -1.75 -7.64
CA GLU A 57 -9.57 -2.67 -8.77
C GLU A 57 -8.08 -2.78 -9.14
N GLY A 58 -7.17 -2.31 -8.29
CA GLY A 58 -5.72 -2.40 -8.49
C GLY A 58 -5.12 -1.41 -9.49
N ALA A 59 -5.90 -0.48 -10.07
CA ALA A 59 -5.46 0.38 -11.15
C ALA A 59 -4.75 1.68 -10.70
N CYS A 60 -5.01 2.19 -9.49
CA CYS A 60 -4.58 3.54 -9.10
C CYS A 60 -3.37 3.60 -8.16
N GLY A 61 -2.96 2.51 -7.55
CA GLY A 61 -1.80 2.44 -6.64
C GLY A 61 -1.97 3.11 -5.27
N ALA A 62 -3.10 3.79 -4.98
CA ALA A 62 -3.30 4.54 -3.74
C ALA A 62 -3.31 3.65 -2.47
N CYS A 63 -3.65 2.38 -2.63
CA CYS A 63 -3.73 1.39 -1.55
C CYS A 63 -2.46 0.52 -1.42
N VAL A 64 -1.38 0.84 -2.11
CA VAL A 64 -0.15 0.05 -2.05
C VAL A 64 0.44 0.11 -0.65
N VAL A 65 0.77 -1.08 -0.14
CA VAL A 65 1.52 -1.32 1.10
C VAL A 65 2.68 -2.27 0.81
N LEU A 66 3.61 -2.40 1.73
CA LEU A 66 4.64 -3.45 1.65
C LEU A 66 4.14 -4.68 2.41
N VAL A 67 4.17 -5.83 1.76
CA VAL A 67 3.94 -7.14 2.37
C VAL A 67 5.24 -7.93 2.22
N ASP A 68 5.89 -8.25 3.32
CA ASP A 68 7.22 -8.88 3.33
C ASP A 68 8.22 -8.14 2.41
N GLY A 69 8.22 -6.81 2.49
CA GLY A 69 9.08 -5.92 1.70
C GLY A 69 8.67 -5.74 0.24
N LYS A 70 7.60 -6.36 -0.24
CA LYS A 70 7.11 -6.25 -1.62
C LYS A 70 5.92 -5.30 -1.71
N ALA A 71 5.95 -4.37 -2.65
CA ALA A 71 4.82 -3.47 -2.92
C ALA A 71 3.62 -4.25 -3.49
N MET A 72 2.50 -4.21 -2.80
CA MET A 72 1.27 -4.92 -3.16
C MET A 72 0.05 -4.02 -3.07
N ALA A 73 -0.88 -4.17 -4.01
CA ALA A 73 -2.17 -3.47 -3.99
C ALA A 73 -3.12 -4.15 -2.97
N SER A 74 -3.26 -3.55 -1.79
CA SER A 74 -4.05 -4.15 -0.70
C SER A 74 -5.54 -4.33 -1.04
N CYS A 75 -6.09 -3.59 -2.01
CA CYS A 75 -7.47 -3.78 -2.48
C CYS A 75 -7.69 -5.07 -3.28
N LEU A 76 -6.63 -5.69 -3.81
CA LEU A 76 -6.69 -6.98 -4.52
C LEU A 76 -6.09 -8.13 -3.71
N THR A 77 -5.53 -7.85 -2.56
CA THR A 77 -4.94 -8.85 -1.67
C THR A 77 -6.00 -9.32 -0.68
N LEU A 78 -6.32 -10.60 -0.65
CA LEU A 78 -7.16 -11.16 0.39
C LEU A 78 -6.42 -11.14 1.73
N CYS A 79 -7.08 -10.71 2.80
CA CYS A 79 -6.45 -10.66 4.12
C CYS A 79 -6.02 -12.06 4.60
N ALA A 80 -6.78 -13.09 4.27
CA ALA A 80 -6.42 -14.48 4.56
C ALA A 80 -5.09 -14.93 3.93
N SER A 81 -4.65 -14.30 2.83
CA SER A 81 -3.40 -14.67 2.15
C SER A 81 -2.14 -14.08 2.76
N VAL A 82 -2.28 -13.20 3.74
CA VAL A 82 -1.15 -12.52 4.42
C VAL A 82 -0.96 -12.98 5.86
N GLU A 83 -1.43 -14.17 6.18
CA GLU A 83 -1.20 -14.79 7.49
C GLU A 83 0.29 -14.85 7.81
N ASN A 84 0.66 -14.38 9.00
CA ASN A 84 2.04 -14.25 9.50
C ASN A 84 2.96 -13.33 8.68
N ALA A 85 2.44 -12.56 7.71
CA ALA A 85 3.22 -11.61 6.94
C ALA A 85 3.55 -10.34 7.76
N ASP A 86 4.57 -9.63 7.30
CA ASP A 86 4.94 -8.30 7.81
C ASP A 86 4.45 -7.22 6.85
N ILE A 87 3.51 -6.40 7.33
CA ILE A 87 2.88 -5.34 6.55
C ILE A 87 3.43 -3.99 7.02
N MET A 88 4.04 -3.26 6.10
CA MET A 88 4.57 -1.93 6.37
C MET A 88 3.81 -0.88 5.56
N THR A 89 3.44 0.19 6.24
CA THR A 89 2.93 1.43 5.63
C THR A 89 3.96 2.54 5.77
N VAL A 90 3.67 3.72 5.26
CA VAL A 90 4.54 4.92 5.40
C VAL A 90 4.74 5.37 6.86
N LYS A 91 4.02 4.78 7.82
CA LYS A 91 4.18 5.03 9.25
C LYS A 91 5.00 3.95 9.96
N ALA A 92 5.43 2.91 9.25
CA ALA A 92 6.23 1.86 9.85
C ALA A 92 7.53 2.42 10.42
N PRO A 93 7.97 1.95 11.58
CA PRO A 93 9.33 2.19 12.04
C PRO A 93 10.34 1.71 11.00
N ASP A 94 11.31 2.55 10.68
CA ASP A 94 12.34 2.22 9.70
C ASP A 94 13.73 2.64 10.21
N PRO A 95 14.46 1.74 10.86
CA PRO A 95 15.81 2.00 11.35
C PRO A 95 16.80 2.36 10.23
N SER A 96 16.50 2.00 8.98
CA SER A 96 17.36 2.37 7.84
C SER A 96 17.31 3.85 7.51
N GLY A 97 16.20 4.53 7.84
CA GLY A 97 15.96 5.94 7.55
C GLY A 97 15.46 6.22 6.12
N LEU A 98 15.18 5.18 5.32
CA LEU A 98 14.72 5.37 3.94
C LEU A 98 13.34 6.03 3.87
N TRP A 99 12.40 5.70 4.79
CA TRP A 99 11.11 6.39 4.86
C TRP A 99 11.28 7.88 5.09
N ALA A 100 12.14 8.26 6.04
CA ALA A 100 12.40 9.66 6.36
C ALA A 100 13.02 10.40 5.17
N LEU A 101 14.00 9.79 4.50
CA LEU A 101 14.64 10.36 3.32
C LEU A 101 13.65 10.54 2.17
N LEU A 102 12.82 9.53 1.89
CA LEU A 102 11.78 9.62 0.86
C LEU A 102 10.79 10.76 1.15
N GLN A 103 10.28 10.83 2.37
CA GLN A 103 9.31 11.87 2.77
C GLN A 103 9.93 13.27 2.69
N ASP A 104 11.18 13.42 3.12
CA ASP A 104 11.91 14.68 3.06
C ASP A 104 12.13 15.15 1.60
N ARG A 105 12.56 14.24 0.71
CA ARG A 105 12.74 14.57 -0.70
C ARG A 105 11.43 14.84 -1.42
N PHE A 106 10.36 14.10 -1.09
CA PHE A 106 9.03 14.41 -1.61
C PHE A 106 8.55 15.82 -1.18
N ALA A 107 8.85 16.23 0.04
CA ALA A 107 8.54 17.57 0.50
C ALA A 107 9.41 18.64 -0.20
N ALA A 108 10.72 18.42 -0.29
CA ALA A 108 11.67 19.33 -0.91
C ALA A 108 11.38 19.59 -2.40
N HIS A 109 10.93 18.58 -3.12
CA HIS A 109 10.56 18.67 -4.53
C HIS A 109 9.09 19.06 -4.78
N GLU A 110 8.31 19.37 -3.74
CA GLU A 110 6.87 19.62 -3.87
C GLU A 110 6.13 18.47 -4.59
N ALA A 111 6.61 17.24 -4.40
CA ALA A 111 6.09 16.03 -5.05
C ALA A 111 4.73 15.57 -4.51
N ALA A 112 4.17 16.25 -3.52
CA ALA A 112 2.86 16.01 -2.95
C ALA A 112 2.04 17.32 -2.93
N GLN A 113 0.79 17.26 -3.42
CA GLN A 113 -0.16 18.37 -3.33
C GLN A 113 -1.33 17.98 -2.43
N CYS A 114 -2.36 17.27 -2.94
CA CYS A 114 -3.45 16.81 -2.07
C CYS A 114 -3.05 15.65 -1.14
N GLY A 115 -1.94 14.96 -1.41
CA GLY A 115 -1.40 13.89 -0.58
C GLY A 115 -2.08 12.54 -0.71
N PHE A 116 -3.16 12.41 -1.48
CA PHE A 116 -3.95 11.17 -1.54
C PHE A 116 -3.17 9.99 -2.13
N CYS A 117 -2.40 10.20 -3.19
CA CYS A 117 -1.57 9.16 -3.83
C CYS A 117 -0.23 8.93 -3.11
N SER A 118 0.20 9.87 -2.25
CA SER A 118 1.55 9.88 -1.68
C SER A 118 1.89 8.63 -0.87
N PRO A 119 1.04 8.09 0.01
CA PRO A 119 1.38 6.89 0.77
C PRO A 119 1.68 5.68 -0.12
N GLY A 120 0.85 5.44 -1.13
CA GLY A 120 1.07 4.33 -2.07
C GLY A 120 2.31 4.52 -2.94
N LEU A 121 2.54 5.75 -3.42
CA LEU A 121 3.76 6.10 -4.16
C LEU A 121 5.02 5.89 -3.32
N LEU A 122 5.03 6.38 -2.08
CA LEU A 122 6.14 6.22 -1.15
C LEU A 122 6.42 4.73 -0.88
N ALA A 123 5.39 3.90 -0.66
CA ALA A 123 5.55 2.46 -0.46
C ALA A 123 6.20 1.79 -1.69
N SER A 124 5.76 2.15 -2.90
CA SER A 124 6.37 1.62 -4.13
C SER A 124 7.79 2.10 -4.34
N CYS A 125 8.08 3.38 -4.05
CA CYS A 125 9.43 3.93 -4.11
C CYS A 125 10.37 3.25 -3.10
N PHE A 126 9.89 2.99 -1.89
CA PHE A 126 10.65 2.28 -0.87
C PHE A 126 11.07 0.89 -1.36
N ALA A 127 10.11 0.08 -1.84
CA ALA A 127 10.40 -1.24 -2.39
C ALA A 127 11.35 -1.18 -3.58
N LEU A 128 11.20 -0.17 -4.43
CA LEU A 128 12.05 0.03 -5.61
C LEU A 128 13.50 0.32 -5.23
N ILE A 129 13.72 1.23 -4.27
CA ILE A 129 15.06 1.64 -3.82
C ILE A 129 15.74 0.52 -3.04
N GLN A 130 15.00 -0.24 -2.24
CA GLN A 130 15.53 -1.39 -1.50
C GLN A 130 16.09 -2.51 -2.38
N ARG A 131 15.74 -2.56 -3.66
CA ARG A 131 16.35 -3.51 -4.60
C ARG A 131 17.83 -3.19 -4.89
N GLY A 132 18.30 -1.99 -4.55
CA GLY A 132 19.69 -1.57 -4.76
C GLY A 132 20.08 -1.35 -6.22
N GLU A 133 19.12 -1.34 -7.14
CA GLU A 133 19.37 -1.11 -8.56
C GLU A 133 19.45 0.38 -8.88
N LYS A 134 20.44 0.76 -9.68
CA LYS A 134 20.49 2.12 -10.24
C LYS A 134 19.59 2.19 -11.46
N LEU A 135 18.48 2.92 -11.33
CA LEU A 135 17.52 3.09 -12.40
C LEU A 135 17.72 4.43 -13.12
N THR A 136 17.51 4.42 -14.41
CA THR A 136 17.39 5.63 -15.21
C THR A 136 16.05 6.32 -14.93
N ARG A 137 15.96 7.61 -15.21
CA ARG A 137 14.71 8.38 -15.10
C ARG A 137 13.53 7.70 -15.81
N GLN A 138 13.77 7.12 -16.99
CA GLN A 138 12.72 6.42 -17.73
C GLN A 138 12.26 5.15 -16.98
N GLN A 139 13.18 4.38 -16.43
CA GLN A 139 12.84 3.19 -15.64
C GLN A 139 12.08 3.52 -14.36
N ILE A 140 12.41 4.66 -13.70
CA ILE A 140 11.64 5.16 -12.56
C ILE A 140 10.20 5.47 -12.98
N ARG A 141 10.00 6.17 -14.11
CA ARG A 141 8.66 6.47 -14.64
C ARG A 141 7.87 5.20 -14.95
N GLU A 142 8.50 4.21 -15.54
CA GLU A 142 7.89 2.91 -15.84
C GLU A 142 7.51 2.15 -14.55
N ALA A 143 8.38 2.14 -13.56
CA ALA A 143 8.12 1.50 -12.27
C ALA A 143 6.95 2.15 -11.51
N LEU A 144 6.73 3.46 -11.68
CA LEU A 144 5.65 4.21 -11.05
C LEU A 144 4.39 4.31 -11.91
N SER A 145 4.35 3.71 -13.11
CA SER A 145 3.22 3.82 -14.04
C SER A 145 1.90 3.25 -13.50
N GLY A 146 1.96 2.36 -12.51
CA GLY A 146 0.79 1.82 -11.80
C GLY A 146 0.17 2.77 -10.75
N HIS A 147 0.67 4.01 -10.64
CA HIS A 147 0.14 5.00 -9.70
C HIS A 147 -0.52 6.16 -10.43
N ILE A 148 -1.73 6.52 -10.01
CA ILE A 148 -2.46 7.67 -10.57
C ILE A 148 -2.37 8.86 -9.61
N CYS A 149 -1.72 9.93 -10.08
CA CYS A 149 -1.73 11.22 -9.42
C CYS A 149 -2.37 12.28 -10.32
N ARG A 150 -3.44 12.91 -9.85
CA ARG A 150 -4.16 13.95 -10.61
C ARG A 150 -3.53 15.34 -10.51
N CYS A 151 -2.66 15.55 -9.53
CA CYS A 151 -2.22 16.89 -9.14
C CYS A 151 -0.84 17.27 -9.68
N THR A 152 0.17 16.39 -9.53
CA THR A 152 1.59 16.75 -9.66
C THR A 152 2.16 16.68 -11.08
N GLY A 153 1.50 15.98 -12.01
CA GLY A 153 2.07 15.71 -13.33
C GLY A 153 3.33 14.83 -13.32
N TYR A 154 3.66 14.20 -12.19
CA TYR A 154 4.74 13.22 -11.94
C TYR A 154 6.18 13.75 -12.01
N HIS A 155 6.46 14.91 -12.61
CA HIS A 155 7.84 15.41 -12.75
C HIS A 155 8.55 15.49 -11.41
N HIS A 156 7.96 16.20 -10.45
CA HIS A 156 8.51 16.37 -9.10
C HIS A 156 8.65 15.04 -8.33
N ILE A 157 7.73 14.09 -8.56
CA ILE A 157 7.82 12.75 -7.96
C ILE A 157 9.06 12.02 -8.49
N VAL A 158 9.28 12.05 -9.79
CA VAL A 158 10.44 11.40 -10.41
C VAL A 158 11.74 12.08 -9.98
N ASP A 159 11.77 13.42 -9.90
CA ASP A 159 12.92 14.19 -9.43
C ASP A 159 13.30 13.79 -7.99
N ALA A 160 12.30 13.71 -7.11
CA ALA A 160 12.51 13.29 -5.72
C ALA A 160 13.08 11.86 -5.63
N VAL A 161 12.55 10.92 -6.42
CA VAL A 161 13.02 9.52 -6.41
C VAL A 161 14.44 9.42 -6.98
N GLU A 162 14.79 10.16 -8.04
CA GLU A 162 16.15 10.21 -8.56
C GLU A 162 17.14 10.72 -7.51
N GLU A 163 16.77 11.76 -6.78
CA GLU A 163 17.64 12.30 -5.71
C GLU A 163 17.81 11.28 -4.58
N VAL A 164 16.72 10.62 -4.14
CA VAL A 164 16.84 9.57 -3.11
C VAL A 164 17.76 8.45 -3.57
N MET A 165 17.63 7.97 -4.81
CA MET A 165 18.52 6.93 -5.36
C MET A 165 19.97 7.36 -5.45
N ALA A 166 20.25 8.66 -5.62
CA ALA A 166 21.60 9.19 -5.62
C ALA A 166 22.20 9.28 -4.21
N LEU A 167 21.37 9.57 -3.22
CA LEU A 167 21.77 9.73 -1.82
C LEU A 167 21.79 8.41 -1.05
N TRP A 168 20.95 7.46 -1.44
CA TRP A 168 20.83 6.18 -0.77
C TRP A 168 22.01 5.26 -1.12
N PRO A 169 22.78 4.78 -0.15
CA PRO A 169 23.92 3.93 -0.43
C PRO A 169 23.45 2.62 -1.06
N VAL A 170 23.98 2.30 -2.24
CA VAL A 170 23.83 0.97 -2.83
C VAL A 170 24.52 0.00 -1.87
N MET A 171 23.75 -0.80 -1.16
CA MET A 171 24.32 -1.89 -0.35
C MET A 171 24.92 -2.90 -1.34
N SER A 172 26.24 -2.84 -1.44
CA SER A 172 27.08 -3.81 -2.17
C SER A 172 27.28 -5.07 -1.35
#